data_d472c943cd4fdf79a1878b9bc6800b47
#
_entry.id   d472c943cd4fdf79a1878b9bc6800b47
#
_cell.length_a   1.000
_cell.length_b   1.000
_cell.length_c   1.000
_cell.angle_alpha   90.00
_cell.angle_beta   90.00
_cell.angle_gamma   90.00
#
_symmetry.space_group_name_H-M   'P 1'
#
loop_
_entity.id
_entity.type
_entity.pdbx_description
1 polymer ?
#
loop_
_entity_poly.entity_id
_entity_poly.type
_entity_poly.pdbx_seq_one_letter_code
_entity_poly.pdbx_strand_id
1 'polypeptide(L)'
;MRLAKASIGRKLLFSFSAMALLVLLSALIGVLGFSLVAKTERDVVNNAIPSMIEARQVAELSHQIIASVQTLSNAKNEQEHQAAGQKVFSQLETLLTHIQQLGEEAFDSVLLDRLEQDVQNVIDTLAQLGRRVEHRLTLESQLSISVKEMRKLAQELEQLTRTQVLNTSTIAIANVTHIYDLLQKQQQAQVYQALDNLVEVDFDLAERLHELHLLAFKVLNEIEETQTVTDLERILALDSEFAANLSIMQRRVQAVEDPTRSKQMVSLLRGLEKRRIVFELLKQRYSNEQTAQQLQHDTLTQFAKLNNTVNQLVDASNQVTTAAVSKLSNTLYYAQLILTVLGLLGLVIVVWIVWKVVYRSVIQRLDQHTAALLSVAKGQLDVDVSTQGNDELGQMGQAIAHARDTAKALKVVAESEVLAKRELQQHKEHLEELVEQRTCQLSEMNHKLNQEVLNHAKARQQAEQASRAKSAFLATMSHEIRTPMNGVLG
;
A
#
# COMPACT_ATOMS: atom_id res chain seq x y z
N MET A 1 6.18 30.94 68.41
CA MET A 1 5.92 31.66 69.71
C MET A 1 5.15 32.98 69.61
N ARG A 2 4.99 33.61 68.38
CA ARG A 2 4.25 34.89 68.23
C ARG A 2 2.72 34.75 68.06
N LEU A 3 2.19 33.58 67.86
CA LEU A 3 0.74 33.31 67.71
C LEU A 3 0.00 33.19 69.05
N ALA A 4 0.69 32.99 70.17
CA ALA A 4 0.08 32.86 71.52
C ALA A 4 -0.46 34.19 72.04
N LYS A 5 -0.03 35.33 71.50
CA LYS A 5 -0.47 36.68 71.94
C LYS A 5 -1.44 37.35 70.96
N ALA A 6 -1.88 36.63 69.91
CA ALA A 6 -2.74 37.21 68.87
C ALA A 6 -4.24 37.04 69.27
N SER A 7 -5.03 38.07 68.98
CA SER A 7 -6.49 38.05 69.04
C SER A 7 -7.03 36.81 68.27
N ILE A 8 -8.15 36.26 68.77
CA ILE A 8 -8.83 35.10 68.12
C ILE A 8 -9.11 35.42 66.64
N GLY A 9 -9.55 36.63 66.34
CA GLY A 9 -9.77 37.10 65.01
C GLY A 9 -8.52 37.01 64.10
N ARG A 10 -7.31 37.35 64.65
CA ARG A 10 -6.07 37.19 63.87
C ARG A 10 -5.68 35.73 63.69
N LYS A 11 -5.91 34.88 64.68
CA LYS A 11 -5.65 33.43 64.58
C LYS A 11 -6.54 32.80 63.49
N LEU A 12 -7.83 33.17 63.47
CA LEU A 12 -8.78 32.72 62.48
C LEU A 12 -8.43 33.27 61.08
N LEU A 13 -8.12 34.58 60.97
CA LEU A 13 -7.73 35.21 59.73
C LEU A 13 -6.48 34.56 59.12
N PHE A 14 -5.44 34.29 59.92
CA PHE A 14 -4.25 33.56 59.46
C PHE A 14 -4.59 32.12 59.03
N SER A 15 -5.49 31.45 59.72
CA SER A 15 -5.91 30.10 59.37
C SER A 15 -6.69 30.05 58.08
N PHE A 16 -7.64 30.98 57.88
CA PHE A 16 -8.39 31.10 56.62
C PHE A 16 -7.51 31.57 55.45
N SER A 17 -6.57 32.50 55.69
CA SER A 17 -5.61 32.92 54.69
C SER A 17 -4.67 31.77 54.26
N ALA A 18 -4.24 30.93 55.22
CA ALA A 18 -3.45 29.75 54.91
C ALA A 18 -4.25 28.71 54.09
N MET A 19 -5.53 28.52 54.42
CA MET A 19 -6.43 27.66 53.65
C MET A 19 -6.67 28.21 52.25
N ALA A 20 -6.94 29.51 52.12
CA ALA A 20 -7.11 30.15 50.81
C ALA A 20 -5.85 30.07 49.97
N LEU A 21 -4.67 30.24 50.57
CA LEU A 21 -3.40 30.08 49.89
C LEU A 21 -3.18 28.63 49.38
N LEU A 22 -3.55 27.63 50.19
CA LEU A 22 -3.49 26.22 49.81
C LEU A 22 -4.40 25.89 48.60
N VAL A 23 -5.61 26.43 48.61
CA VAL A 23 -6.56 26.28 47.48
C VAL A 23 -6.01 26.95 46.24
N LEU A 24 -5.45 28.16 46.34
CA LEU A 24 -4.82 28.86 45.22
C LEU A 24 -3.61 28.10 44.67
N LEU A 25 -2.75 27.58 45.55
CA LEU A 25 -1.61 26.75 45.15
C LEU A 25 -2.06 25.45 44.48
N SER A 26 -3.08 24.80 44.98
CA SER A 26 -3.67 23.61 44.38
C SER A 26 -4.27 23.90 43.01
N ALA A 27 -5.00 24.99 42.85
CA ALA A 27 -5.54 25.43 41.59
C ALA A 27 -4.44 25.77 40.55
N LEU A 28 -3.39 26.46 40.99
CA LEU A 28 -2.25 26.79 40.11
C LEU A 28 -1.54 25.53 39.62
N ILE A 29 -1.28 24.57 40.52
CA ILE A 29 -0.67 23.29 40.14
C ILE A 29 -1.58 22.49 39.24
N GLY A 30 -2.89 22.52 39.47
CA GLY A 30 -3.89 21.91 38.57
C GLY A 30 -3.86 22.50 37.17
N VAL A 31 -3.81 23.82 37.04
CA VAL A 31 -3.72 24.51 35.75
C VAL A 31 -2.42 24.18 35.02
N LEU A 32 -1.29 24.19 35.72
CA LEU A 32 0.01 23.84 35.17
C LEU A 32 0.06 22.37 34.74
N GLY A 33 -0.47 21.47 35.57
CA GLY A 33 -0.57 20.04 35.25
C GLY A 33 -1.46 19.80 34.03
N PHE A 34 -2.62 20.45 33.94
CA PHE A 34 -3.51 20.37 32.79
C PHE A 34 -2.88 20.93 31.50
N SER A 35 -2.15 22.04 31.61
CA SER A 35 -1.42 22.61 30.46
C SER A 35 -0.35 21.66 29.93
N LEU A 36 0.35 20.96 30.82
CA LEU A 36 1.36 19.97 30.42
C LEU A 36 0.73 18.75 29.74
N VAL A 37 -0.39 18.26 30.28
CA VAL A 37 -1.17 17.17 29.68
C VAL A 37 -1.69 17.58 28.32
N ALA A 38 -2.29 18.77 28.19
CA ALA A 38 -2.83 19.28 26.92
C ALA A 38 -1.75 19.44 25.86
N LYS A 39 -0.53 19.86 26.24
CA LYS A 39 0.60 19.92 25.31
C LYS A 39 0.99 18.53 24.83
N THR A 40 1.16 17.56 25.72
CA THR A 40 1.52 16.19 25.37
C THR A 40 0.43 15.49 24.56
N GLU A 41 -0.84 15.72 24.88
CA GLU A 41 -1.99 15.24 24.08
C GLU A 41 -1.96 15.80 22.65
N ARG A 42 -1.68 17.09 22.50
CA ARG A 42 -1.58 17.74 21.20
C ARG A 42 -0.47 17.14 20.35
N ASP A 43 0.69 16.83 20.96
CA ASP A 43 1.80 16.18 20.27
C ASP A 43 1.40 14.76 19.77
N VAL A 44 0.63 14.02 20.56
CA VAL A 44 0.13 12.69 20.15
C VAL A 44 -0.89 12.81 19.02
N VAL A 45 -1.89 13.68 19.18
CA VAL A 45 -3.05 13.77 18.27
C VAL A 45 -2.69 14.47 16.95
N ASN A 46 -1.86 15.52 17.01
CA ASN A 46 -1.58 16.34 15.84
C ASN A 46 -0.32 15.89 15.07
N ASN A 47 0.61 15.18 15.73
CA ASN A 47 1.87 14.79 15.11
C ASN A 47 2.03 13.27 15.02
N ALA A 48 2.02 12.55 16.17
CA ALA A 48 2.37 11.13 16.18
C ALA A 48 1.33 10.24 15.47
N ILE A 49 0.04 10.45 15.71
CA ILE A 49 -1.02 9.65 15.08
C ILE A 49 -1.14 9.94 13.58
N PRO A 50 -1.20 11.19 13.09
CA PRO A 50 -1.22 11.47 11.66
C PRO A 50 -0.02 10.87 10.94
N SER A 51 1.21 11.06 11.46
CA SER A 51 2.41 10.49 10.86
C SER A 51 2.36 8.97 10.75
N MET A 52 1.76 8.28 11.74
CA MET A 52 1.56 6.83 11.68
C MET A 52 0.52 6.45 10.60
N ILE A 53 -0.52 7.23 10.42
CA ILE A 53 -1.53 7.00 9.38
C ILE A 53 -0.90 7.16 8.00
N GLU A 54 -0.16 8.26 7.79
CA GLU A 54 0.54 8.52 6.53
C GLU A 54 1.55 7.42 6.20
N ALA A 55 2.36 7.00 7.17
CA ALA A 55 3.31 5.90 6.98
C ALA A 55 2.62 4.59 6.55
N ARG A 56 1.45 4.28 7.12
CA ARG A 56 0.66 3.11 6.71
C ARG A 56 0.04 3.26 5.34
N GLN A 57 -0.39 4.46 4.95
CA GLN A 57 -0.90 4.71 3.60
C GLN A 57 0.20 4.55 2.56
N VAL A 58 1.41 5.03 2.84
CA VAL A 58 2.61 4.80 2.01
C VAL A 58 2.85 3.29 1.84
N ALA A 59 2.77 2.51 2.91
CA ALA A 59 2.94 1.06 2.84
C ALA A 59 1.86 0.38 1.97
N GLU A 60 0.61 0.74 2.16
CA GLU A 60 -0.50 0.20 1.37
C GLU A 60 -0.39 0.55 -0.11
N LEU A 61 -0.10 1.81 -0.43
CA LEU A 61 0.10 2.25 -1.81
C LEU A 61 1.27 1.53 -2.47
N SER A 62 2.37 1.32 -1.76
CA SER A 62 3.51 0.55 -2.27
C SER A 62 3.09 -0.87 -2.70
N HIS A 63 2.27 -1.55 -1.92
CA HIS A 63 1.74 -2.87 -2.29
C HIS A 63 0.78 -2.82 -3.48
N GLN A 64 -0.08 -1.81 -3.55
CA GLN A 64 -1.01 -1.64 -4.67
C GLN A 64 -0.28 -1.34 -5.98
N ILE A 65 0.80 -0.58 -5.95
CA ILE A 65 1.61 -0.27 -7.12
C ILE A 65 2.25 -1.56 -7.67
N ILE A 66 2.75 -2.45 -6.83
CA ILE A 66 3.31 -3.75 -7.26
C ILE A 66 2.29 -4.55 -8.08
N ALA A 67 1.04 -4.62 -7.64
CA ALA A 67 -0.03 -5.30 -8.39
C ALA A 67 -0.34 -4.60 -9.73
N SER A 68 -0.27 -3.27 -9.75
CA SER A 68 -0.49 -2.47 -10.96
C SER A 68 0.65 -2.61 -11.97
N VAL A 69 1.90 -2.80 -11.50
CA VAL A 69 3.06 -3.11 -12.35
C VAL A 69 2.87 -4.41 -13.13
N GLN A 70 2.36 -5.45 -12.48
CA GLN A 70 2.06 -6.70 -13.17
C GLN A 70 0.98 -6.52 -14.25
N THR A 71 -0.01 -5.68 -13.97
CA THR A 71 -1.05 -5.34 -14.96
C THR A 71 -0.45 -4.61 -16.15
N LEU A 72 0.45 -3.64 -15.90
CA LEU A 72 1.18 -2.91 -16.94
C LEU A 72 2.04 -3.85 -17.80
N SER A 73 2.82 -4.71 -17.16
CA SER A 73 3.69 -5.66 -17.84
C SER A 73 2.92 -6.65 -18.72
N ASN A 74 1.72 -7.04 -18.32
CA ASN A 74 0.88 -8.02 -19.01
C ASN A 74 -0.15 -7.40 -19.97
N ALA A 75 -0.09 -6.09 -20.22
CA ALA A 75 -1.00 -5.42 -21.15
C ALA A 75 -0.93 -6.04 -22.54
N LYS A 76 -2.10 -6.34 -23.13
CA LYS A 76 -2.24 -7.03 -24.42
C LYS A 76 -2.52 -6.08 -25.59
N ASN A 77 -2.88 -4.86 -25.28
CA ASN A 77 -3.19 -3.83 -26.27
C ASN A 77 -2.89 -2.44 -25.71
N GLU A 78 -2.90 -1.46 -26.59
CA GLU A 78 -2.58 -0.07 -26.26
C GLU A 78 -3.52 0.53 -25.20
N GLN A 79 -4.81 0.17 -25.25
CA GLN A 79 -5.78 0.65 -24.26
C GLN A 79 -5.49 0.13 -22.86
N GLU A 80 -5.18 -1.16 -22.74
CA GLU A 80 -4.77 -1.77 -21.46
C GLU A 80 -3.46 -1.16 -20.96
N HIS A 81 -2.49 -0.94 -21.85
CA HIS A 81 -1.22 -0.31 -21.54
C HIS A 81 -1.41 1.11 -21.00
N GLN A 82 -2.18 1.95 -21.69
CA GLN A 82 -2.46 3.32 -21.26
C GLN A 82 -3.23 3.35 -19.93
N ALA A 83 -4.25 2.52 -19.77
CA ALA A 83 -5.03 2.45 -18.53
C ALA A 83 -4.17 1.99 -17.34
N ALA A 84 -3.33 0.97 -17.54
CA ALA A 84 -2.42 0.49 -16.50
C ALA A 84 -1.35 1.54 -16.16
N GLY A 85 -0.79 2.19 -17.17
CA GLY A 85 0.18 3.27 -17.00
C GLY A 85 -0.39 4.46 -16.23
N GLN A 86 -1.59 4.93 -16.57
CA GLN A 86 -2.29 5.99 -15.85
C GLN A 86 -2.55 5.61 -14.39
N LYS A 87 -2.96 4.36 -14.14
CA LYS A 87 -3.20 3.86 -12.78
C LYS A 87 -1.92 3.86 -11.95
N VAL A 88 -0.82 3.32 -12.50
CA VAL A 88 0.49 3.33 -11.83
C VAL A 88 0.94 4.75 -11.54
N PHE A 89 0.82 5.66 -12.52
CA PHE A 89 1.20 7.05 -12.35
C PHE A 89 0.41 7.75 -11.24
N SER A 90 -0.93 7.61 -11.25
CA SER A 90 -1.77 8.21 -10.21
C SER A 90 -1.48 7.65 -8.81
N GLN A 91 -1.16 6.36 -8.70
CA GLN A 91 -0.77 5.75 -7.44
C GLN A 91 0.60 6.27 -6.95
N LEU A 92 1.56 6.46 -7.84
CA LEU A 92 2.87 7.05 -7.52
C LEU A 92 2.74 8.51 -7.09
N GLU A 93 1.91 9.30 -7.76
CA GLU A 93 1.63 10.69 -7.38
C GLU A 93 1.00 10.77 -5.98
N THR A 94 0.04 9.89 -5.70
CA THR A 94 -0.56 9.78 -4.37
C THR A 94 0.46 9.36 -3.33
N LEU A 95 1.32 8.38 -3.64
CA LEU A 95 2.41 7.93 -2.77
C LEU A 95 3.36 9.08 -2.41
N LEU A 96 3.81 9.84 -3.41
CA LEU A 96 4.67 11.01 -3.21
C LEU A 96 3.99 12.08 -2.34
N THR A 97 2.69 12.30 -2.54
CA THR A 97 1.92 13.24 -1.70
C THR A 97 1.92 12.81 -0.24
N HIS A 98 1.69 11.54 0.05
CA HIS A 98 1.74 11.01 1.42
C HIS A 98 3.15 11.07 2.01
N ILE A 99 4.19 10.82 1.22
CA ILE A 99 5.58 10.97 1.67
C ILE A 99 5.87 12.43 2.04
N GLN A 100 5.43 13.39 1.25
CA GLN A 100 5.60 14.82 1.55
C GLN A 100 4.83 15.27 2.82
N GLN A 101 3.72 14.60 3.14
CA GLN A 101 2.93 14.87 4.35
C GLN A 101 3.53 14.26 5.63
N LEU A 102 4.51 13.35 5.52
CA LEU A 102 5.15 12.72 6.69
C LEU A 102 5.88 13.71 7.59
N GLY A 103 6.33 14.85 7.10
CA GLY A 103 6.96 15.91 7.86
C GLY A 103 8.31 15.51 8.52
N GLU A 104 9.28 16.40 8.45
CA GLU A 104 10.63 16.19 9.03
C GLU A 104 10.65 16.17 10.57
N GLU A 105 9.60 16.65 11.22
CA GLU A 105 9.54 16.68 12.69
C GLU A 105 9.29 15.29 13.32
N ALA A 106 8.74 14.36 12.55
CA ALA A 106 8.35 13.03 13.04
C ALA A 106 9.39 11.94 12.71
N PHE A 107 10.25 12.15 11.69
CA PHE A 107 11.17 11.14 11.18
C PHE A 107 12.57 11.70 10.95
N ASP A 108 13.56 10.78 10.97
CA ASP A 108 14.93 11.10 10.61
C ASP A 108 15.00 11.50 9.10
N SER A 109 15.60 12.66 8.81
CA SER A 109 15.78 13.15 7.44
C SER A 109 16.47 12.13 6.54
N VAL A 110 17.43 11.36 7.08
CA VAL A 110 18.13 10.29 6.35
C VAL A 110 17.19 9.19 5.88
N LEU A 111 16.16 8.86 6.67
CA LEU A 111 15.17 7.86 6.30
C LEU A 111 14.22 8.39 5.21
N LEU A 112 13.81 9.65 5.30
CA LEU A 112 12.98 10.30 4.29
C LEU A 112 13.72 10.47 2.96
N ASP A 113 14.97 10.94 2.97
CA ASP A 113 15.83 11.05 1.79
C ASP A 113 15.99 9.69 1.09
N ARG A 114 16.20 8.62 1.87
CA ARG A 114 16.28 7.26 1.33
C ARG A 114 14.97 6.81 0.72
N LEU A 115 13.86 7.12 1.36
CA LEU A 115 12.53 6.79 0.85
C LEU A 115 12.26 7.50 -0.48
N GLU A 116 12.56 8.79 -0.59
CA GLU A 116 12.44 9.54 -1.84
C GLU A 116 13.33 8.96 -2.94
N GLN A 117 14.57 8.60 -2.60
CA GLN A 117 15.49 7.97 -3.55
C GLN A 117 14.98 6.61 -4.02
N ASP A 118 14.47 5.77 -3.11
CA ASP A 118 13.91 4.46 -3.46
C ASP A 118 12.66 4.62 -4.37
N VAL A 119 11.82 5.60 -4.11
CA VAL A 119 10.66 5.93 -4.97
C VAL A 119 11.11 6.41 -6.34
N GLN A 120 12.12 7.29 -6.41
CA GLN A 120 12.64 7.76 -7.69
C GLN A 120 13.24 6.61 -8.51
N ASN A 121 13.97 5.69 -7.89
CA ASN A 121 14.49 4.50 -8.55
C ASN A 121 13.36 3.61 -9.11
N VAL A 122 12.28 3.46 -8.36
CA VAL A 122 11.08 2.74 -8.81
C VAL A 122 10.44 3.45 -10.00
N ILE A 123 10.29 4.76 -9.96
CA ILE A 123 9.73 5.56 -11.08
C ILE A 123 10.56 5.35 -12.34
N ASP A 124 11.88 5.43 -12.24
CA ASP A 124 12.79 5.32 -13.37
C ASP A 124 12.73 3.92 -14.01
N THR A 125 12.71 2.87 -13.19
CA THR A 125 12.59 1.49 -13.70
C THR A 125 11.21 1.22 -14.30
N LEU A 126 10.14 1.74 -13.71
CA LEU A 126 8.78 1.66 -14.24
C LEU A 126 8.61 2.38 -15.57
N ALA A 127 9.19 3.58 -15.70
CA ALA A 127 9.16 4.31 -16.96
C ALA A 127 9.88 3.54 -18.08
N GLN A 128 10.99 2.86 -17.76
CA GLN A 128 11.68 2.00 -18.72
C GLN A 128 10.84 0.76 -19.07
N LEU A 129 10.24 0.11 -18.08
CA LEU A 129 9.36 -1.04 -18.29
C LEU A 129 8.15 -0.67 -19.18
N GLY A 130 7.50 0.46 -18.89
CA GLY A 130 6.39 0.97 -19.70
C GLY A 130 6.77 1.13 -21.17
N ARG A 131 7.93 1.77 -21.46
CA ARG A 131 8.45 1.90 -22.82
C ARG A 131 8.72 0.55 -23.50
N ARG A 132 9.16 -0.46 -22.74
CA ARG A 132 9.38 -1.80 -23.28
C ARG A 132 8.08 -2.53 -23.60
N VAL A 133 7.06 -2.35 -22.80
CA VAL A 133 5.70 -2.88 -23.06
C VAL A 133 5.10 -2.22 -24.31
N GLU A 134 5.18 -0.89 -24.43
CA GLU A 134 4.74 -0.15 -25.63
C GLU A 134 5.46 -0.65 -26.89
N HIS A 135 6.78 -0.81 -26.81
CA HIS A 135 7.57 -1.33 -27.92
C HIS A 135 7.17 -2.78 -28.29
N ARG A 136 6.89 -3.63 -27.28
CA ARG A 136 6.35 -4.98 -27.50
C ARG A 136 5.05 -4.94 -28.29
N LEU A 137 4.08 -4.12 -27.87
CA LEU A 137 2.78 -4.01 -28.55
C LEU A 137 2.94 -3.53 -30.00
N THR A 138 3.84 -2.58 -30.23
CA THR A 138 4.17 -2.09 -31.58
C THR A 138 4.77 -3.21 -32.43
N LEU A 139 5.74 -3.96 -31.91
CA LEU A 139 6.35 -5.10 -32.59
C LEU A 139 5.32 -6.20 -32.90
N GLU A 140 4.46 -6.54 -31.94
CA GLU A 140 3.40 -7.54 -32.14
C GLU A 140 2.42 -7.13 -33.24
N SER A 141 2.04 -5.85 -33.29
CA SER A 141 1.18 -5.31 -34.36
C SER A 141 1.87 -5.41 -35.73
N GLN A 142 3.14 -4.97 -35.82
CA GLN A 142 3.92 -5.03 -37.04
C GLN A 142 4.14 -6.48 -37.52
N LEU A 143 4.45 -7.37 -36.61
CA LEU A 143 4.60 -8.80 -36.86
C LEU A 143 3.30 -9.40 -37.38
N SER A 144 2.18 -9.14 -36.69
CA SER A 144 0.86 -9.67 -37.14
C SER A 144 0.53 -9.28 -38.54
N ILE A 145 0.72 -8.00 -38.90
CA ILE A 145 0.47 -7.52 -40.29
C ILE A 145 1.42 -8.18 -41.28
N SER A 146 2.74 -8.15 -40.97
CA SER A 146 3.77 -8.64 -41.87
C SER A 146 3.67 -10.16 -42.12
N VAL A 147 3.42 -10.93 -41.05
CA VAL A 147 3.23 -12.39 -41.14
C VAL A 147 1.96 -12.72 -41.93
N LYS A 148 0.86 -12.00 -41.70
CA LYS A 148 -0.39 -12.20 -42.46
C LYS A 148 -0.19 -11.97 -43.98
N GLU A 149 0.52 -10.91 -44.34
CA GLU A 149 0.85 -10.63 -45.75
C GLU A 149 1.79 -11.69 -46.32
N MET A 150 2.81 -12.08 -45.54
CA MET A 150 3.76 -13.10 -45.93
C MET A 150 3.09 -14.47 -46.16
N ARG A 151 2.20 -14.85 -45.23
CA ARG A 151 1.36 -16.06 -45.33
C ARG A 151 0.53 -16.05 -46.60
N LYS A 152 -0.14 -14.94 -46.92
CA LYS A 152 -0.96 -14.81 -48.12
C LYS A 152 -0.13 -15.08 -49.38
N LEU A 153 1.05 -14.48 -49.52
CA LEU A 153 1.95 -14.70 -50.63
C LEU A 153 2.44 -16.16 -50.71
N ALA A 154 2.75 -16.77 -49.59
CA ALA A 154 3.19 -18.18 -49.55
C ALA A 154 2.06 -19.14 -49.90
N GLN A 155 0.84 -18.89 -49.46
CA GLN A 155 -0.35 -19.67 -49.84
C GLN A 155 -0.63 -19.56 -51.36
N GLU A 156 -0.55 -18.36 -51.91
CA GLU A 156 -0.71 -18.15 -53.37
C GLU A 156 0.39 -18.89 -54.13
N LEU A 157 1.63 -18.88 -53.63
CA LEU A 157 2.75 -19.59 -54.27
C LEU A 157 2.58 -21.12 -54.16
N GLU A 158 2.18 -21.65 -53.02
CA GLU A 158 1.89 -23.08 -52.82
C GLU A 158 0.76 -23.53 -53.73
N GLN A 159 -0.33 -22.79 -53.80
CA GLN A 159 -1.46 -23.12 -54.67
C GLN A 159 -1.06 -23.11 -56.17
N LEU A 160 -0.23 -22.13 -56.56
CA LEU A 160 0.24 -22.01 -57.92
C LEU A 160 1.16 -23.18 -58.31
N THR A 161 2.12 -23.55 -57.43
CA THR A 161 3.01 -24.68 -57.67
C THR A 161 2.25 -26.01 -57.67
N ARG A 162 1.31 -26.20 -56.74
CA ARG A 162 0.44 -27.38 -56.70
C ARG A 162 -0.37 -27.55 -57.97
N THR A 163 -0.94 -26.45 -58.51
CA THR A 163 -1.67 -26.47 -59.73
C THR A 163 -0.78 -26.92 -60.93
N GLN A 164 0.49 -26.46 -60.92
CA GLN A 164 1.43 -26.88 -62.01
C GLN A 164 1.76 -28.38 -61.91
N VAL A 165 1.99 -28.90 -60.70
CA VAL A 165 2.21 -30.35 -60.48
C VAL A 165 1.00 -31.18 -61.01
N LEU A 166 -0.22 -30.74 -60.66
CA LEU A 166 -1.44 -31.43 -61.08
C LEU A 166 -1.59 -31.40 -62.60
N ASN A 167 -1.35 -30.24 -63.26
CA ASN A 167 -1.42 -30.09 -64.67
C ASN A 167 -0.41 -31.01 -65.42
N THR A 168 0.84 -31.01 -64.96
CA THR A 168 1.91 -31.85 -65.55
C THR A 168 1.61 -33.33 -65.34
N SER A 169 1.12 -33.74 -64.21
CA SER A 169 0.69 -35.12 -63.95
C SER A 169 -0.46 -35.51 -64.86
N THR A 170 -1.40 -34.62 -65.13
CA THR A 170 -2.52 -34.86 -66.07
C THR A 170 -2.00 -35.02 -67.49
N ILE A 171 -1.02 -34.19 -67.90
CA ILE A 171 -0.38 -34.29 -69.21
C ILE A 171 0.36 -35.63 -69.37
N ALA A 172 1.16 -36.01 -68.35
CA ALA A 172 1.87 -37.27 -68.39
C ALA A 172 0.93 -38.48 -68.49
N ILE A 173 -0.22 -38.46 -67.76
CA ILE A 173 -1.26 -39.51 -67.95
C ILE A 173 -1.85 -39.50 -69.30
N ALA A 174 -2.13 -38.36 -69.92
CA ALA A 174 -2.62 -38.27 -71.29
C ALA A 174 -1.60 -38.81 -72.30
N ASN A 175 -0.29 -38.50 -72.08
CA ASN A 175 0.79 -39.02 -72.97
C ASN A 175 0.94 -40.52 -72.79
N VAL A 176 0.80 -41.11 -71.60
CA VAL A 176 0.71 -42.56 -71.42
C VAL A 176 -0.46 -43.16 -72.18
N THR A 177 -1.64 -42.54 -72.12
CA THR A 177 -2.81 -43.00 -72.90
C THR A 177 -2.57 -42.94 -74.39
N HIS A 178 -1.92 -41.89 -74.87
CA HIS A 178 -1.53 -41.76 -76.26
C HIS A 178 -0.54 -42.85 -76.74
N ILE A 179 0.41 -43.23 -75.86
CA ILE A 179 1.33 -44.35 -76.13
C ILE A 179 0.55 -45.67 -76.36
N TYR A 180 -0.47 -45.92 -75.53
CA TYR A 180 -1.32 -47.10 -75.71
C TYR A 180 -2.07 -47.07 -77.05
N ASP A 181 -2.56 -45.92 -77.45
CA ASP A 181 -3.21 -45.76 -78.77
C ASP A 181 -2.25 -46.00 -79.95
N LEU A 182 -0.98 -45.54 -79.81
CA LEU A 182 0.06 -45.76 -80.81
C LEU A 182 0.46 -47.27 -80.92
N LEU A 183 0.49 -47.95 -79.79
CA LEU A 183 0.72 -49.41 -79.69
C LEU A 183 -0.39 -50.17 -80.43
N GLN A 184 -1.66 -49.80 -80.19
CA GLN A 184 -2.79 -50.44 -80.95
C GLN A 184 -2.71 -50.22 -82.45
N LYS A 185 -2.20 -49.06 -82.88
CA LYS A 185 -2.02 -48.72 -84.29
C LYS A 185 -0.74 -49.28 -84.87
N GLN A 186 0.05 -50.09 -84.10
CA GLN A 186 1.32 -50.73 -84.54
C GLN A 186 2.38 -49.69 -84.99
N GLN A 187 2.38 -48.47 -84.50
CA GLN A 187 3.31 -47.39 -84.87
C GLN A 187 4.56 -47.39 -84.03
N GLN A 188 5.38 -48.40 -84.05
CA GLN A 188 6.53 -48.65 -83.16
C GLN A 188 7.50 -47.46 -83.05
N ALA A 189 7.88 -46.80 -84.15
CA ALA A 189 8.82 -45.68 -84.09
C ALA A 189 8.26 -44.49 -83.35
N GLN A 190 6.96 -44.22 -83.42
CA GLN A 190 6.29 -43.13 -82.65
C GLN A 190 6.09 -43.53 -81.24
N VAL A 191 5.94 -44.83 -80.88
CA VAL A 191 5.91 -45.33 -79.52
C VAL A 191 7.23 -45.02 -78.80
N TYR A 192 8.37 -45.36 -79.40
CA TYR A 192 9.67 -45.08 -78.79
C TYR A 192 9.89 -43.59 -78.61
N GLN A 193 9.60 -42.77 -79.62
CA GLN A 193 9.69 -41.32 -79.48
C GLN A 193 8.76 -40.77 -78.42
N ALA A 194 7.56 -41.27 -78.24
CA ALA A 194 6.62 -40.85 -77.21
C ALA A 194 7.05 -41.30 -75.78
N LEU A 195 7.68 -42.50 -75.69
CA LEU A 195 8.29 -43.00 -74.45
C LEU A 195 9.50 -42.15 -74.05
N ASP A 196 10.38 -41.82 -75.01
CA ASP A 196 11.53 -40.95 -74.74
C ASP A 196 11.07 -39.58 -74.23
N ASN A 197 10.08 -38.98 -74.89
CA ASN A 197 9.49 -37.73 -74.47
C ASN A 197 8.82 -37.81 -73.07
N LEU A 198 8.11 -38.92 -72.76
CA LEU A 198 7.50 -39.12 -71.47
C LEU A 198 8.56 -39.18 -70.34
N VAL A 199 9.67 -39.89 -70.56
CA VAL A 199 10.73 -40.09 -69.60
C VAL A 199 11.61 -38.86 -69.50
N GLU A 200 12.11 -38.33 -70.59
CA GLU A 200 13.12 -37.27 -70.58
C GLU A 200 12.53 -35.87 -70.39
N VAL A 201 11.26 -35.67 -70.76
CA VAL A 201 10.61 -34.34 -70.68
C VAL A 201 9.53 -34.33 -69.58
N ASP A 202 8.51 -35.19 -69.66
CA ASP A 202 7.34 -35.08 -68.82
C ASP A 202 7.68 -35.44 -67.33
N PHE A 203 8.42 -36.54 -67.14
CA PHE A 203 8.80 -36.96 -65.77
C PHE A 203 9.84 -36.04 -65.19
N ASP A 204 10.84 -35.59 -65.91
CA ASP A 204 11.84 -34.63 -65.45
C ASP A 204 11.18 -33.28 -65.05
N LEU A 205 10.24 -32.81 -65.88
CA LEU A 205 9.46 -31.61 -65.57
C LEU A 205 8.57 -31.82 -64.32
N ALA A 206 7.91 -32.98 -64.19
CA ALA A 206 7.07 -33.32 -63.05
C ALA A 206 7.89 -33.38 -61.78
N GLU A 207 9.08 -33.97 -61.84
CA GLU A 207 9.99 -34.01 -60.63
C GLU A 207 10.41 -32.61 -60.21
N ARG A 208 10.85 -31.78 -61.14
CA ARG A 208 11.26 -30.38 -60.83
C ARG A 208 10.13 -29.54 -60.31
N LEU A 209 8.90 -29.69 -60.81
CA LEU A 209 7.72 -28.97 -60.27
C LEU A 209 7.28 -29.51 -58.94
N HIS A 210 7.42 -30.82 -58.69
CA HIS A 210 7.14 -31.42 -57.40
C HIS A 210 8.11 -30.93 -56.32
N GLU A 211 9.41 -30.87 -56.63
CA GLU A 211 10.39 -30.26 -55.73
C GLU A 211 10.07 -28.78 -55.44
N LEU A 212 9.67 -28.03 -56.46
CA LEU A 212 9.28 -26.61 -56.27
C LEU A 212 8.05 -26.48 -55.37
N HIS A 213 7.06 -27.39 -55.52
CA HIS A 213 5.89 -27.42 -54.66
C HIS A 213 6.25 -27.81 -53.22
N LEU A 214 7.13 -28.81 -53.01
CA LEU A 214 7.61 -29.17 -51.68
C LEU A 214 8.30 -28.00 -50.98
N LEU A 215 9.12 -27.24 -51.74
CA LEU A 215 9.75 -26.02 -51.20
C LEU A 215 8.73 -24.94 -50.88
N ALA A 216 7.70 -24.74 -51.72
CA ALA A 216 6.64 -23.77 -51.41
C ALA A 216 5.87 -24.15 -50.15
N PHE A 217 5.56 -25.43 -49.97
CA PHE A 217 4.93 -25.95 -48.75
C PHE A 217 5.82 -25.77 -47.55
N LYS A 218 7.14 -26.03 -47.68
CA LYS A 218 8.11 -25.83 -46.58
C LYS A 218 8.19 -24.37 -46.20
N VAL A 219 8.29 -23.45 -47.16
CA VAL A 219 8.26 -21.99 -46.89
C VAL A 219 6.98 -21.56 -46.18
N LEU A 220 5.83 -22.10 -46.57
CA LEU A 220 4.57 -21.84 -45.88
C LEU A 220 4.61 -22.28 -44.40
N ASN A 221 5.11 -23.50 -44.15
CA ASN A 221 5.25 -24.01 -42.78
C ASN A 221 6.25 -23.19 -41.95
N GLU A 222 7.35 -22.74 -42.52
CA GLU A 222 8.33 -21.86 -41.86
C GLU A 222 7.66 -20.53 -41.46
N ILE A 223 6.79 -19.97 -42.30
CA ILE A 223 6.03 -18.76 -41.99
C ILE A 223 5.01 -19.03 -40.88
N GLU A 224 4.32 -20.16 -40.89
CA GLU A 224 3.40 -20.55 -39.83
C GLU A 224 4.13 -20.67 -38.47
N GLU A 225 5.33 -21.25 -38.47
CA GLU A 225 6.15 -21.41 -37.27
C GLU A 225 6.58 -20.07 -36.67
N THR A 226 6.71 -19.00 -37.49
CA THR A 226 7.05 -17.64 -36.99
C THR A 226 6.06 -17.11 -35.99
N GLN A 227 4.82 -17.61 -35.92
CA GLN A 227 3.80 -17.18 -34.95
C GLN A 227 4.01 -17.75 -33.57
N THR A 228 4.62 -18.91 -33.46
CA THR A 228 4.77 -19.65 -32.21
C THR A 228 6.20 -19.70 -31.68
N VAL A 229 7.18 -19.41 -32.54
CA VAL A 229 8.59 -19.44 -32.17
C VAL A 229 8.93 -18.38 -31.11
N THR A 230 9.59 -18.82 -30.04
CA THR A 230 10.03 -17.97 -28.94
C THR A 230 11.53 -18.07 -28.68
N ASP A 231 12.22 -19.01 -29.30
CA ASP A 231 13.65 -19.25 -29.11
C ASP A 231 14.49 -18.56 -30.20
N LEU A 232 15.58 -17.89 -29.76
CA LEU A 232 16.45 -17.13 -30.66
C LEU A 232 17.18 -18.04 -31.69
N GLU A 233 17.66 -19.21 -31.24
CA GLU A 233 18.36 -20.12 -32.13
C GLU A 233 17.43 -20.62 -33.25
N ARG A 234 16.17 -20.92 -32.87
CA ARG A 234 15.16 -21.34 -33.86
C ARG A 234 14.76 -20.19 -34.78
N ILE A 235 14.65 -18.94 -34.31
CA ILE A 235 14.42 -17.76 -35.16
C ILE A 235 15.54 -17.60 -36.17
N LEU A 236 16.80 -17.73 -35.78
CA LEU A 236 17.95 -17.63 -36.65
C LEU A 236 17.98 -18.79 -37.70
N ALA A 237 17.67 -20.00 -37.25
CA ALA A 237 17.58 -21.16 -38.13
C ALA A 237 16.48 -20.97 -39.18
N LEU A 238 15.28 -20.54 -38.78
CA LEU A 238 14.16 -20.25 -39.65
C LEU A 238 14.50 -19.17 -40.69
N ASP A 239 15.15 -18.07 -40.28
CA ASP A 239 15.61 -17.03 -41.23
C ASP A 239 16.56 -17.60 -42.29
N SER A 240 17.51 -18.45 -41.85
CA SER A 240 18.47 -19.10 -42.74
C SER A 240 17.80 -20.12 -43.66
N GLU A 241 16.95 -21.00 -43.13
CA GLU A 241 16.20 -21.99 -43.92
C GLU A 241 15.30 -21.33 -44.93
N PHE A 242 14.54 -20.29 -44.53
CA PHE A 242 13.67 -19.52 -45.39
C PHE A 242 14.45 -18.87 -46.55
N ALA A 243 15.57 -18.21 -46.25
CA ALA A 243 16.42 -17.60 -47.27
C ALA A 243 17.00 -18.62 -48.26
N ALA A 244 17.45 -19.77 -47.76
CA ALA A 244 17.96 -20.87 -48.57
C ALA A 244 16.88 -21.42 -49.50
N ASN A 245 15.67 -21.70 -48.94
CA ASN A 245 14.56 -22.23 -49.72
C ASN A 245 14.10 -21.23 -50.80
N LEU A 246 13.98 -19.94 -50.50
CA LEU A 246 13.67 -18.91 -51.50
C LEU A 246 14.73 -18.85 -52.61
N SER A 247 16.02 -18.90 -52.27
CA SER A 247 17.11 -18.89 -53.25
C SER A 247 17.06 -20.09 -54.19
N ILE A 248 16.76 -21.29 -53.67
CA ILE A 248 16.58 -22.48 -54.48
C ILE A 248 15.35 -22.31 -55.39
N MET A 249 14.22 -21.86 -54.87
CA MET A 249 12.99 -21.62 -55.64
C MET A 249 13.18 -20.60 -56.74
N GLN A 250 13.88 -19.47 -56.48
CA GLN A 250 14.17 -18.44 -57.46
C GLN A 250 14.93 -18.99 -58.68
N ARG A 251 15.84 -19.92 -58.47
CA ARG A 251 16.57 -20.60 -59.56
C ARG A 251 15.67 -21.59 -60.31
N ARG A 252 14.84 -22.34 -59.57
CA ARG A 252 13.98 -23.42 -60.18
C ARG A 252 12.77 -22.86 -60.94
N VAL A 253 12.23 -21.71 -60.48
CA VAL A 253 11.09 -21.06 -61.17
C VAL A 253 11.42 -20.64 -62.60
N GLN A 254 12.69 -20.42 -62.93
CA GLN A 254 13.13 -20.12 -64.28
C GLN A 254 12.91 -21.31 -65.27
N ALA A 255 12.84 -22.52 -64.69
CA ALA A 255 12.60 -23.77 -65.48
C ALA A 255 11.11 -24.07 -65.68
N VAL A 256 10.19 -23.25 -65.17
CA VAL A 256 8.75 -23.38 -65.41
C VAL A 256 8.44 -22.97 -66.86
N GLU A 257 7.90 -23.88 -67.68
CA GLU A 257 7.67 -23.69 -69.09
C GLU A 257 6.63 -22.61 -69.43
N ASP A 258 5.61 -22.43 -68.55
CA ASP A 258 4.62 -21.37 -68.72
C ASP A 258 5.21 -20.01 -68.29
N PRO A 259 5.48 -19.09 -69.23
CA PRO A 259 6.12 -17.80 -68.93
C PRO A 259 5.24 -16.91 -68.05
N THR A 260 3.92 -17.06 -68.04
CA THR A 260 2.99 -16.27 -67.27
C THR A 260 3.05 -16.74 -65.80
N ARG A 261 3.02 -18.06 -65.58
CA ARG A 261 3.11 -18.67 -64.27
C ARG A 261 4.48 -18.47 -63.66
N SER A 262 5.55 -18.64 -64.48
CA SER A 262 6.91 -18.31 -64.01
C SER A 262 7.03 -16.88 -63.56
N LYS A 263 6.51 -15.89 -64.25
CA LYS A 263 6.50 -14.47 -63.85
C LYS A 263 5.70 -14.23 -62.55
N GLN A 264 4.52 -14.89 -62.48
CA GLN A 264 3.72 -14.81 -61.21
C GLN A 264 4.49 -15.36 -60.01
N MET A 265 5.11 -16.53 -60.12
CA MET A 265 5.91 -17.13 -59.07
C MET A 265 7.12 -16.26 -58.71
N VAL A 266 7.84 -15.71 -59.68
CA VAL A 266 8.94 -14.75 -59.43
C VAL A 266 8.45 -13.51 -58.68
N SER A 267 7.26 -13.00 -59.04
CA SER A 267 6.67 -11.85 -58.33
C SER A 267 6.36 -12.18 -56.84
N LEU A 268 5.78 -13.37 -56.60
CA LEU A 268 5.47 -13.85 -55.25
C LEU A 268 6.75 -14.07 -54.44
N LEU A 269 7.77 -14.70 -55.02
CA LEU A 269 9.08 -14.89 -54.36
C LEU A 269 9.75 -13.57 -54.00
N ARG A 270 9.73 -12.58 -54.90
CA ARG A 270 10.22 -11.22 -54.63
C ARG A 270 9.40 -10.56 -53.49
N GLY A 271 8.09 -10.80 -53.47
CA GLY A 271 7.20 -10.32 -52.42
C GLY A 271 7.56 -10.92 -51.05
N LEU A 272 7.86 -12.21 -51.02
CA LEU A 272 8.30 -12.93 -49.82
C LEU A 272 9.68 -12.43 -49.36
N GLU A 273 10.63 -12.26 -50.26
CA GLU A 273 11.97 -11.74 -49.94
C GLU A 273 11.90 -10.34 -49.32
N LYS A 274 11.08 -9.44 -49.88
CA LYS A 274 10.87 -8.10 -49.28
C LYS A 274 10.32 -8.13 -47.87
N ARG A 275 9.60 -9.19 -47.50
CA ARG A 275 8.97 -9.37 -46.19
C ARG A 275 9.84 -10.18 -45.20
N ARG A 276 11.05 -10.53 -45.55
CA ARG A 276 12.03 -11.19 -44.70
C ARG A 276 12.32 -10.39 -43.39
N ILE A 277 11.97 -9.08 -43.40
CA ILE A 277 11.99 -8.23 -42.20
C ILE A 277 11.22 -8.85 -41.02
N VAL A 278 10.32 -9.80 -41.23
CA VAL A 278 9.62 -10.55 -40.19
C VAL A 278 10.63 -11.20 -39.21
N PHE A 279 11.68 -11.81 -39.74
CA PHE A 279 12.70 -12.45 -38.89
C PHE A 279 13.49 -11.43 -38.05
N GLU A 280 13.72 -10.23 -38.58
CA GLU A 280 14.34 -9.14 -37.83
C GLU A 280 13.40 -8.63 -36.72
N LEU A 281 12.10 -8.49 -37.02
CA LEU A 281 11.09 -8.15 -36.04
C LEU A 281 10.97 -9.22 -34.93
N LEU A 282 11.11 -10.51 -35.27
CA LEU A 282 11.14 -11.61 -34.33
C LEU A 282 12.36 -11.53 -33.39
N LYS A 283 13.55 -11.23 -33.92
CA LYS A 283 14.76 -11.01 -33.14
C LYS A 283 14.59 -9.82 -32.17
N GLN A 284 14.02 -8.72 -32.68
CA GLN A 284 13.73 -7.55 -31.88
C GLN A 284 12.69 -7.86 -30.76
N ARG A 285 11.63 -8.63 -31.08
CA ARG A 285 10.66 -9.11 -30.09
C ARG A 285 11.35 -9.92 -29.00
N TYR A 286 12.21 -10.88 -29.37
CA TYR A 286 12.96 -11.69 -28.42
C TYR A 286 13.85 -10.82 -27.51
N SER A 287 14.65 -9.92 -28.09
CA SER A 287 15.52 -9.02 -27.33
C SER A 287 14.73 -8.07 -26.40
N ASN A 288 13.60 -7.56 -26.89
CA ASN A 288 12.72 -6.71 -26.09
C ASN A 288 12.09 -7.48 -24.92
N GLU A 289 11.69 -8.73 -25.14
CA GLU A 289 11.14 -9.60 -24.09
C GLU A 289 12.17 -9.89 -23.01
N GLN A 290 13.41 -10.24 -23.39
CA GLN A 290 14.51 -10.44 -22.43
C GLN A 290 14.77 -9.19 -21.59
N THR A 291 14.80 -8.02 -22.26
CA THR A 291 15.00 -6.74 -21.56
C THR A 291 13.81 -6.40 -20.64
N ALA A 292 12.58 -6.68 -21.09
CA ALA A 292 11.38 -6.44 -20.29
C ALA A 292 11.35 -7.34 -19.03
N GLN A 293 11.73 -8.61 -19.17
CA GLN A 293 11.84 -9.55 -18.06
C GLN A 293 12.91 -9.09 -17.04
N GLN A 294 14.06 -8.63 -17.55
CA GLN A 294 15.12 -8.06 -16.69
C GLN A 294 14.60 -6.83 -15.94
N LEU A 295 13.98 -5.88 -16.65
CA LEU A 295 13.42 -4.68 -16.04
C LEU A 295 12.29 -5.00 -15.04
N GLN A 296 11.47 -6.01 -15.32
CA GLN A 296 10.46 -6.48 -14.38
C GLN A 296 11.11 -7.01 -13.09
N HIS A 297 12.17 -7.81 -13.22
CA HIS A 297 12.94 -8.31 -12.08
C HIS A 297 13.60 -7.16 -11.30
N ASP A 298 14.21 -6.21 -11.99
CA ASP A 298 14.84 -5.04 -11.40
C ASP A 298 13.81 -4.17 -10.68
N THR A 299 12.63 -3.98 -11.29
CA THR A 299 11.50 -3.27 -10.68
C THR A 299 11.05 -3.93 -9.38
N LEU A 300 10.89 -5.26 -9.37
CA LEU A 300 10.53 -6.00 -8.15
C LEU A 300 11.61 -5.88 -7.06
N THR A 301 12.88 -5.83 -7.47
CA THR A 301 14.03 -5.63 -6.56
C THR A 301 13.99 -4.22 -5.95
N GLN A 302 13.71 -3.19 -6.76
CA GLN A 302 13.54 -1.82 -6.26
C GLN A 302 12.33 -1.72 -5.32
N PHE A 303 11.22 -2.37 -5.64
CA PHE A 303 10.08 -2.44 -4.73
C PHE A 303 10.39 -3.16 -3.43
N ALA A 304 11.21 -4.21 -3.45
CA ALA A 304 11.64 -4.88 -2.22
C ALA A 304 12.47 -3.94 -1.32
N LYS A 305 13.33 -3.11 -1.93
CA LYS A 305 14.08 -2.07 -1.20
C LYS A 305 13.14 -1.00 -0.65
N LEU A 306 12.26 -0.46 -1.49
CA LEU A 306 11.25 0.50 -1.09
C LEU A 306 10.41 -0.03 0.08
N ASN A 307 9.90 -1.26 -0.02
CA ASN A 307 9.12 -1.89 1.05
C ASN A 307 9.92 -2.03 2.35
N ASN A 308 11.21 -2.34 2.26
CA ASN A 308 12.07 -2.39 3.44
C ASN A 308 12.19 -1.00 4.10
N THR A 309 12.42 0.04 3.32
CA THR A 309 12.48 1.44 3.80
C THR A 309 11.13 1.88 4.38
N VAL A 310 10.03 1.53 3.70
CA VAL A 310 8.67 1.79 4.18
C VAL A 310 8.36 1.05 5.49
N ASN A 311 8.78 -0.20 5.63
CA ASN A 311 8.63 -0.95 6.88
C ASN A 311 9.43 -0.30 8.01
N GLN A 312 10.66 0.16 7.75
CA GLN A 312 11.44 0.93 8.72
C GLN A 312 10.71 2.22 9.13
N LEU A 313 10.09 2.91 8.17
CA LEU A 313 9.28 4.10 8.43
C LEU A 313 8.07 3.78 9.32
N VAL A 314 7.33 2.71 9.01
CA VAL A 314 6.19 2.26 9.82
C VAL A 314 6.63 1.87 11.23
N ASP A 315 7.75 1.15 11.36
CA ASP A 315 8.29 0.76 12.66
C ASP A 315 8.76 1.97 13.47
N ALA A 316 9.46 2.91 12.84
CA ALA A 316 9.86 4.16 13.46
C ALA A 316 8.63 4.97 13.92
N SER A 317 7.61 5.08 13.07
CA SER A 317 6.35 5.74 13.39
C SER A 317 5.60 5.08 14.54
N ASN A 318 5.55 3.75 14.55
CA ASN A 318 4.96 2.98 15.66
C ASN A 318 5.72 3.21 16.97
N GLN A 319 7.06 3.27 16.92
CA GLN A 319 7.89 3.55 18.09
C GLN A 319 7.64 4.97 18.62
N VAL A 320 7.64 5.98 17.74
CA VAL A 320 7.35 7.38 18.09
C VAL A 320 5.95 7.50 18.69
N THR A 321 4.96 6.89 18.06
CA THR A 321 3.58 6.92 18.56
C THR A 321 3.45 6.21 19.90
N THR A 322 4.06 5.03 20.07
CA THR A 322 4.05 4.29 21.32
C THR A 322 4.76 5.07 22.44
N ALA A 323 5.89 5.68 22.13
CA ALA A 323 6.62 6.53 23.09
C ALA A 323 5.80 7.77 23.46
N ALA A 324 5.15 8.43 22.48
CA ALA A 324 4.30 9.59 22.72
C ALA A 324 3.07 9.24 23.56
N VAL A 325 2.40 8.12 23.26
CA VAL A 325 1.26 7.60 24.06
C VAL A 325 1.70 7.21 25.47
N SER A 326 2.85 6.54 25.60
CA SER A 326 3.42 6.20 26.91
C SER A 326 3.77 7.45 27.73
N LYS A 327 4.37 8.46 27.08
CA LYS A 327 4.66 9.76 27.71
C LYS A 327 3.37 10.46 28.15
N LEU A 328 2.32 10.44 27.34
CA LEU A 328 1.01 10.98 27.69
C LEU A 328 0.42 10.24 28.89
N SER A 329 0.42 8.91 28.88
CA SER A 329 -0.05 8.07 29.97
C SER A 329 0.70 8.35 31.28
N ASN A 330 2.04 8.43 31.22
CA ASN A 330 2.87 8.75 32.38
C ASN A 330 2.59 10.17 32.87
N THR A 331 2.45 11.15 31.99
CA THR A 331 2.15 12.53 32.35
C THR A 331 0.79 12.62 33.06
N LEU A 332 -0.22 11.92 32.53
CA LEU A 332 -1.54 11.81 33.16
C LEU A 332 -1.47 11.16 34.54
N TYR A 333 -0.73 10.05 34.66
CA TYR A 333 -0.54 9.35 35.93
C TYR A 333 0.11 10.24 36.97
N TYR A 334 1.23 10.92 36.64
CA TYR A 334 1.90 11.82 37.55
C TYR A 334 1.05 13.04 37.89
N ALA A 335 0.35 13.63 36.94
CA ALA A 335 -0.57 14.74 37.20
C ALA A 335 -1.68 14.33 38.16
N GLN A 336 -2.28 13.15 37.96
CA GLN A 336 -3.31 12.60 38.83
C GLN A 336 -2.76 12.29 40.20
N LEU A 337 -1.56 11.69 40.30
CA LEU A 337 -0.91 11.37 41.58
C LEU A 337 -0.59 12.64 42.39
N ILE A 338 -0.01 13.66 41.72
CA ILE A 338 0.32 14.95 42.38
C ILE A 338 -0.95 15.62 42.88
N LEU A 339 -2.02 15.67 42.06
CA LEU A 339 -3.30 16.26 42.46
C LEU A 339 -3.93 15.51 43.65
N THR A 340 -3.86 14.17 43.64
CA THR A 340 -4.39 13.33 44.71
C THR A 340 -3.60 13.55 46.01
N VAL A 341 -2.28 13.53 45.94
CA VAL A 341 -1.41 13.76 47.10
C VAL A 341 -1.62 15.17 47.67
N LEU A 342 -1.68 16.17 46.78
CA LEU A 342 -1.90 17.56 47.18
C LEU A 342 -3.28 17.76 47.83
N GLY A 343 -4.31 17.10 47.29
CA GLY A 343 -5.68 17.09 47.82
C GLY A 343 -5.74 16.46 49.23
N LEU A 344 -5.09 15.29 49.41
CA LEU A 344 -5.00 14.61 50.68
C LEU A 344 -4.23 15.45 51.72
N LEU A 345 -3.09 16.02 51.31
CA LEU A 345 -2.24 16.84 52.16
C LEU A 345 -2.98 18.13 52.57
N GLY A 346 -3.70 18.74 51.60
CA GLY A 346 -4.58 19.87 51.88
C GLY A 346 -5.68 19.53 52.88
N LEU A 347 -6.32 18.36 52.71
CA LEU A 347 -7.35 17.88 53.61
C LEU A 347 -6.82 17.66 55.03
N VAL A 348 -5.64 17.03 55.17
CA VAL A 348 -4.95 16.83 56.48
C VAL A 348 -4.64 18.16 57.12
N ILE A 349 -4.13 19.14 56.37
CA ILE A 349 -3.81 20.49 56.89
C ILE A 349 -5.09 21.20 57.35
N VAL A 350 -6.16 21.11 56.57
CA VAL A 350 -7.46 21.70 56.93
C VAL A 350 -8.00 21.08 58.21
N VAL A 351 -8.01 19.74 58.28
CA VAL A 351 -8.45 19.03 59.49
C VAL A 351 -7.58 19.42 60.71
N TRP A 352 -6.27 19.51 60.53
CA TRP A 352 -5.35 19.89 61.60
C TRP A 352 -5.57 21.34 62.08
N ILE A 353 -5.79 22.28 61.11
CA ILE A 353 -6.11 23.69 61.44
C ILE A 353 -7.44 23.77 62.20
N VAL A 354 -8.49 23.08 61.70
CA VAL A 354 -9.80 23.05 62.36
C VAL A 354 -9.66 22.46 63.75
N TRP A 355 -8.98 21.31 63.89
CA TRP A 355 -8.81 20.68 65.18
C TRP A 355 -7.99 21.55 66.18
N LYS A 356 -6.84 22.10 65.74
CA LYS A 356 -5.91 22.84 66.62
C LYS A 356 -6.40 24.25 66.87
N VAL A 357 -6.91 24.98 65.90
CA VAL A 357 -7.29 26.39 66.02
C VAL A 357 -8.74 26.53 66.43
N VAL A 358 -9.66 25.82 65.74
CA VAL A 358 -11.10 25.98 66.01
C VAL A 358 -11.47 25.17 67.26
N TYR A 359 -11.22 23.84 67.21
CA TYR A 359 -11.68 23.00 68.34
C TYR A 359 -10.94 23.29 69.63
N ARG A 360 -9.61 23.17 69.60
CA ARG A 360 -8.81 23.25 70.86
C ARG A 360 -8.61 24.68 71.36
N SER A 361 -8.47 25.66 70.43
CA SER A 361 -8.19 27.06 70.87
C SER A 361 -9.44 27.90 71.03
N VAL A 362 -10.58 27.49 70.36
CA VAL A 362 -11.82 28.27 70.46
C VAL A 362 -12.93 27.46 71.14
N ILE A 363 -13.35 26.29 70.54
CA ILE A 363 -14.52 25.55 71.00
C ILE A 363 -14.31 25.05 72.41
N GLN A 364 -13.23 24.33 72.70
CA GLN A 364 -12.97 23.75 74.04
C GLN A 364 -12.86 24.82 75.13
N ARG A 365 -12.30 25.98 74.76
CA ARG A 365 -12.26 27.13 75.71
C ARG A 365 -13.60 27.80 75.90
N LEU A 366 -14.39 27.84 74.75
CA LEU A 366 -15.76 28.37 74.78
C LEU A 366 -16.67 27.52 75.69
N ASP A 367 -16.62 26.19 75.52
CA ASP A 367 -17.36 25.22 76.32
C ASP A 367 -17.01 25.35 77.79
N GLN A 368 -15.72 25.51 78.11
CA GLN A 368 -15.27 25.77 79.49
C GLN A 368 -15.87 27.08 80.01
N HIS A 369 -15.92 28.14 79.21
CA HIS A 369 -16.52 29.40 79.56
C HIS A 369 -18.04 29.32 79.64
N THR A 370 -18.68 28.59 78.73
CA THR A 370 -20.14 28.37 78.70
C THR A 370 -20.58 27.51 79.89
N ALA A 371 -19.85 26.42 80.14
CA ALA A 371 -20.08 25.60 81.31
C ALA A 371 -19.89 26.40 82.62
N ALA A 372 -18.85 27.24 82.65
CA ALA A 372 -18.64 28.17 83.75
C ALA A 372 -19.78 29.19 83.87
N LEU A 373 -20.26 29.69 82.75
CA LEU A 373 -21.37 30.63 82.68
C LEU A 373 -22.73 30.02 83.08
N LEU A 374 -23.00 28.80 82.61
CA LEU A 374 -24.17 28.02 83.02
C LEU A 374 -24.11 27.62 84.49
N SER A 375 -22.95 27.30 84.95
CA SER A 375 -22.73 27.06 86.37
C SER A 375 -22.92 28.32 87.19
N VAL A 376 -22.43 29.45 86.65
CA VAL A 376 -22.67 30.75 87.21
C VAL A 376 -24.13 31.16 87.21
N ALA A 377 -24.83 30.91 86.10
CA ALA A 377 -26.28 31.16 85.92
C ALA A 377 -27.14 30.23 86.78
N LYS A 378 -26.66 29.05 87.12
CA LYS A 378 -27.28 28.11 88.09
C LYS A 378 -26.92 28.42 89.54
N GLY A 379 -26.19 29.49 89.69
CA GLY A 379 -25.86 29.90 91.05
C GLY A 379 -24.72 29.12 91.72
N GLN A 380 -23.97 28.30 91.03
CA GLN A 380 -22.78 27.64 91.49
C GLN A 380 -21.55 28.53 91.24
N LEU A 381 -21.18 29.32 92.22
CA LEU A 381 -20.12 30.35 92.16
C LEU A 381 -18.69 29.80 92.32
N ASP A 382 -18.52 28.46 92.40
CA ASP A 382 -17.23 27.80 92.60
C ASP A 382 -16.67 27.14 91.33
N VAL A 383 -16.80 27.73 90.22
CA VAL A 383 -16.20 27.24 88.98
C VAL A 383 -14.92 28.03 88.75
N ASP A 384 -13.82 27.31 88.65
CA ASP A 384 -12.52 27.86 88.25
C ASP A 384 -12.58 28.38 86.84
N VAL A 385 -12.75 29.64 86.64
CA VAL A 385 -12.83 30.28 85.33
C VAL A 385 -11.42 30.50 84.81
N SER A 386 -11.00 29.68 83.83
CA SER A 386 -9.70 29.83 83.25
C SER A 386 -9.53 31.23 82.63
N THR A 387 -8.74 32.05 83.25
CA THR A 387 -8.35 33.38 82.74
C THR A 387 -7.10 33.37 81.88
N GLN A 388 -6.68 32.18 81.46
CA GLN A 388 -5.46 32.03 80.63
C GLN A 388 -5.68 32.46 79.18
N GLY A 389 -5.03 33.51 78.75
CA GLY A 389 -4.94 34.00 77.39
C GLY A 389 -5.17 35.50 77.30
N ASN A 390 -4.29 36.17 76.47
CA ASN A 390 -4.45 37.59 76.13
C ASN A 390 -5.30 37.82 74.89
N ASP A 391 -6.17 36.86 74.54
CA ASP A 391 -7.11 36.91 73.41
C ASP A 391 -8.54 37.26 73.91
N GLU A 392 -9.48 37.46 73.00
CA GLU A 392 -10.85 37.86 73.30
C GLU A 392 -11.57 36.86 74.23
N LEU A 393 -11.22 35.55 74.16
CA LEU A 393 -11.72 34.53 75.07
C LEU A 393 -11.08 34.66 76.46
N GLY A 394 -9.84 35.11 76.54
CA GLY A 394 -9.21 35.47 77.83
C GLY A 394 -9.85 36.72 78.43
N GLN A 395 -10.21 37.69 77.60
CA GLN A 395 -11.01 38.87 78.04
C GLN A 395 -12.45 38.47 78.35
N MET A 396 -13.00 37.46 77.68
CA MET A 396 -14.32 36.87 78.02
C MET A 396 -14.34 36.12 79.34
N GLY A 397 -13.23 35.48 79.68
CA GLY A 397 -13.05 34.91 81.02
C GLY A 397 -13.06 36.01 82.05
N GLN A 398 -12.70 37.22 81.63
CA GLN A 398 -12.78 38.40 82.53
C GLN A 398 -14.16 39.11 82.52
N ALA A 399 -14.90 38.90 81.47
CA ALA A 399 -16.22 39.52 81.29
C ALA A 399 -17.29 38.46 80.98
N ILE A 400 -17.72 37.70 81.96
CA ILE A 400 -18.75 36.67 81.97
C ILE A 400 -20.08 37.15 81.30
N ALA A 401 -20.26 38.45 81.16
CA ALA A 401 -21.49 39.04 80.59
C ALA A 401 -21.65 38.92 79.10
N HIS A 402 -20.62 38.58 78.31
CA HIS A 402 -20.68 38.58 76.85
C HIS A 402 -20.80 37.18 76.20
N ALA A 403 -20.98 36.13 77.03
CA ALA A 403 -20.98 34.73 76.56
C ALA A 403 -22.07 34.38 75.51
N ARG A 404 -23.12 35.22 75.45
CA ARG A 404 -24.28 34.94 74.58
C ARG A 404 -24.02 35.24 73.10
N ASP A 405 -23.12 36.15 72.82
CA ASP A 405 -22.90 36.55 71.39
C ASP A 405 -21.92 35.60 70.64
N THR A 406 -21.16 34.82 71.41
CA THR A 406 -20.19 33.89 70.79
C THR A 406 -20.84 32.61 70.23
N ALA A 407 -22.00 32.20 70.78
CA ALA A 407 -22.71 31.03 70.33
C ALA A 407 -23.30 31.20 68.88
N LYS A 408 -23.56 32.47 68.50
CA LYS A 408 -24.03 32.74 67.10
C LYS A 408 -22.96 32.57 66.09
N ALA A 409 -21.72 32.84 66.39
CA ALA A 409 -20.62 32.71 65.42
C ALA A 409 -20.30 31.24 65.07
N LEU A 410 -20.55 30.31 66.01
CA LEU A 410 -20.30 28.87 65.78
C LEU A 410 -21.19 28.26 64.68
N LYS A 411 -22.42 28.79 64.58
CA LYS A 411 -23.40 28.24 63.60
C LYS A 411 -23.03 28.54 62.16
N VAL A 412 -22.42 29.68 61.91
CA VAL A 412 -21.99 30.12 60.60
C VAL A 412 -20.77 29.30 60.09
N VAL A 413 -19.90 28.89 61.05
CA VAL A 413 -18.70 28.12 60.66
C VAL A 413 -19.07 26.67 60.20
N ALA A 414 -20.09 26.08 60.83
CA ALA A 414 -20.52 24.73 60.45
C ALA A 414 -21.21 24.66 59.09
N GLU A 415 -21.94 25.72 58.72
CA GLU A 415 -22.62 25.78 57.39
C GLU A 415 -21.63 26.03 56.25
N SER A 416 -20.54 26.77 56.49
CA SER A 416 -19.53 27.00 55.48
C SER A 416 -18.68 25.73 55.21
N GLU A 417 -18.52 24.87 56.26
CA GLU A 417 -17.78 23.59 56.06
C GLU A 417 -18.56 22.59 55.18
N VAL A 418 -19.90 22.63 55.25
CA VAL A 418 -20.77 21.77 54.45
C VAL A 418 -20.75 22.22 52.97
N LEU A 419 -20.66 23.54 52.71
CA LEU A 419 -20.61 24.09 51.38
C LEU A 419 -19.27 23.77 50.69
N ALA A 420 -18.17 23.92 51.43
CA ALA A 420 -16.84 23.62 50.89
C ALA A 420 -16.65 22.14 50.55
N LYS A 421 -17.27 21.24 51.32
CA LYS A 421 -17.27 19.80 50.99
C LYS A 421 -18.07 19.47 49.75
N ARG A 422 -19.17 20.18 49.50
CA ARG A 422 -19.98 19.98 48.26
C ARG A 422 -19.25 20.43 47.01
N GLU A 423 -18.57 21.55 47.05
CA GLU A 423 -17.79 22.01 45.89
C GLU A 423 -16.60 21.10 45.57
N LEU A 424 -15.91 20.59 46.59
CA LEU A 424 -14.81 19.63 46.40
C LEU A 424 -15.31 18.31 45.77
N GLN A 425 -16.47 17.84 46.23
CA GLN A 425 -17.08 16.61 45.69
C GLN A 425 -17.50 16.81 44.22
N GLN A 426 -18.11 17.94 43.87
CA GLN A 426 -18.49 18.27 42.48
C GLN A 426 -17.27 18.39 41.56
N HIS A 427 -16.15 18.96 42.05
CA HIS A 427 -14.92 19.04 41.26
C HIS A 427 -14.29 17.67 40.99
N LYS A 428 -14.38 16.77 42.01
CA LYS A 428 -13.89 15.40 41.84
C LYS A 428 -14.70 14.61 40.84
N GLU A 429 -16.04 14.68 40.90
CA GLU A 429 -16.94 14.01 39.98
C GLU A 429 -16.78 14.51 38.55
N HIS A 430 -16.56 15.82 38.37
CA HIS A 430 -16.32 16.40 37.05
C HIS A 430 -14.98 15.96 36.41
N LEU A 431 -13.93 15.80 37.27
CA LEU A 431 -12.63 15.28 36.81
C LEU A 431 -12.69 13.80 36.46
N GLU A 432 -13.42 12.99 37.22
CA GLU A 432 -13.66 11.58 36.91
C GLU A 432 -14.42 11.40 35.56
N GLU A 433 -15.44 12.21 35.32
CA GLU A 433 -16.21 12.20 34.08
C GLU A 433 -15.36 12.61 32.87
N LEU A 434 -14.47 13.60 33.01
CA LEU A 434 -13.59 14.05 31.95
C LEU A 434 -12.53 12.98 31.59
N VAL A 435 -12.00 12.30 32.62
CA VAL A 435 -11.05 11.18 32.42
C VAL A 435 -11.72 10.01 31.73
N GLU A 436 -12.96 9.68 32.09
CA GLU A 436 -13.72 8.61 31.47
C GLU A 436 -14.06 8.92 30.00
N GLN A 437 -14.49 10.15 29.69
CA GLN A 437 -14.72 10.60 28.32
C GLN A 437 -13.46 10.50 27.45
N ARG A 438 -12.31 10.91 27.99
CA ARG A 438 -11.03 10.86 27.27
C ARG A 438 -10.52 9.44 27.07
N THR A 439 -10.71 8.58 28.07
CA THR A 439 -10.35 7.16 27.95
C THR A 439 -11.22 6.44 26.92
N CYS A 440 -12.52 6.79 26.88
CA CYS A 440 -13.45 6.25 25.89
C CYS A 440 -13.08 6.71 24.48
N GLN A 441 -12.77 7.98 24.25
CA GLN A 441 -12.31 8.52 22.96
C GLN A 441 -11.02 7.85 22.48
N LEU A 442 -10.06 7.61 23.38
CA LEU A 442 -8.81 6.89 23.06
C LEU A 442 -9.07 5.42 22.70
N SER A 443 -9.99 4.76 23.40
CA SER A 443 -10.37 3.39 23.14
C SER A 443 -11.07 3.25 21.76
N GLU A 444 -11.97 4.19 21.45
CA GLU A 444 -12.69 4.22 20.18
C GLU A 444 -11.75 4.47 18.98
N MET A 445 -10.77 5.35 19.17
CA MET A 445 -9.75 5.63 18.17
C MET A 445 -8.83 4.43 17.93
N ASN A 446 -8.41 3.73 19.00
CA ASN A 446 -7.66 2.49 18.92
C ASN A 446 -8.46 1.35 18.24
N HIS A 447 -9.77 1.30 18.50
CA HIS A 447 -10.61 0.28 17.86
C HIS A 447 -10.78 0.54 16.36
N LYS A 448 -10.96 1.79 15.96
CA LYS A 448 -10.98 2.18 14.52
C LYS A 448 -9.66 1.88 13.83
N LEU A 449 -8.55 2.20 14.48
CA LEU A 449 -7.21 1.89 13.97
C LEU A 449 -7.00 0.38 13.77
N ASN A 450 -7.41 -0.43 14.73
CA ASN A 450 -7.31 -1.89 14.64
C ASN A 450 -8.23 -2.48 13.55
N GLN A 451 -9.41 -1.90 13.34
CA GLN A 451 -10.28 -2.30 12.23
C GLN A 451 -9.68 -1.98 10.86
N GLU A 452 -9.04 -0.84 10.74
CA GLU A 452 -8.36 -0.43 9.51
C GLU A 452 -7.19 -1.37 9.17
N VAL A 453 -6.40 -1.74 10.18
CA VAL A 453 -5.34 -2.75 10.05
C VAL A 453 -5.87 -4.11 9.59
N LEU A 454 -7.00 -4.53 10.14
CA LEU A 454 -7.64 -5.81 9.76
C LEU A 454 -8.20 -5.78 8.33
N ASN A 455 -8.75 -4.64 7.91
CA ASN A 455 -9.26 -4.46 6.56
C ASN A 455 -8.12 -4.45 5.53
N HIS A 456 -7.00 -3.82 5.85
CA HIS A 456 -5.79 -3.83 5.02
C HIS A 456 -5.19 -5.24 4.89
N ALA A 457 -5.19 -6.01 5.98
CA ALA A 457 -4.75 -7.40 5.94
C ALA A 457 -5.63 -8.29 5.03
N LYS A 458 -6.96 -8.10 5.07
CA LYS A 458 -7.91 -8.81 4.20
C LYS A 458 -7.76 -8.44 2.74
N ALA A 459 -7.57 -7.16 2.44
CA ALA A 459 -7.36 -6.69 1.08
C ALA A 459 -6.07 -7.26 0.47
N ARG A 460 -5.00 -7.33 1.27
CA ARG A 460 -3.74 -7.97 0.86
C ARG A 460 -3.91 -9.45 0.54
N GLN A 461 -4.63 -10.18 1.39
CA GLN A 461 -4.88 -11.62 1.19
C GLN A 461 -5.71 -11.88 -0.09
N GLN A 462 -6.69 -11.03 -0.38
CA GLN A 462 -7.50 -11.14 -1.60
C GLN A 462 -6.68 -10.85 -2.86
N ALA A 463 -5.76 -9.88 -2.80
CA ALA A 463 -4.86 -9.56 -3.91
C ALA A 463 -3.88 -10.72 -4.20
N GLU A 464 -3.35 -11.35 -3.15
CA GLU A 464 -2.49 -12.53 -3.28
C GLU A 464 -3.23 -13.75 -3.86
N GLN A 465 -4.49 -13.95 -3.48
CA GLN A 465 -5.33 -15.03 -4.04
C GLN A 465 -5.66 -14.79 -5.51
N ALA A 466 -5.99 -13.55 -5.89
CA ALA A 466 -6.27 -13.19 -7.27
C ALA A 466 -5.04 -13.36 -8.17
N SER A 467 -3.85 -13.05 -7.65
CA SER A 467 -2.57 -13.26 -8.34
C SER A 467 -2.29 -14.74 -8.60
N ARG A 468 -2.53 -15.59 -7.59
CA ARG A 468 -2.35 -17.04 -7.72
C ARG A 468 -3.34 -17.68 -8.70
N ALA A 469 -4.60 -17.24 -8.67
CA ALA A 469 -5.63 -17.71 -9.60
C ALA A 469 -5.29 -17.35 -11.05
N LYS A 470 -4.74 -16.14 -11.27
CA LYS A 470 -4.32 -15.68 -12.61
C LYS A 470 -3.14 -16.49 -13.14
N SER A 471 -2.18 -16.81 -12.28
CA SER A 471 -1.02 -17.63 -12.65
C SER A 471 -1.42 -19.08 -12.98
N ALA A 472 -2.37 -19.65 -12.22
CA ALA A 472 -2.91 -20.98 -12.49
C ALA A 472 -3.69 -21.02 -13.80
N PHE A 473 -4.49 -19.97 -14.09
CA PHE A 473 -5.26 -19.86 -15.33
C PHE A 473 -4.35 -19.81 -16.57
N LEU A 474 -3.27 -19.02 -16.49
CA LEU A 474 -2.31 -18.91 -17.59
C LEU A 474 -1.53 -20.21 -17.82
N ALA A 475 -1.22 -20.95 -16.74
CA ALA A 475 -0.57 -22.27 -16.84
C ALA A 475 -1.51 -23.30 -17.50
N THR A 476 -2.79 -23.27 -17.15
CA THR A 476 -3.80 -24.18 -17.71
C THR A 476 -4.07 -23.88 -19.18
N MET A 477 -4.16 -22.58 -19.55
CA MET A 477 -4.34 -22.16 -20.93
C MET A 477 -3.16 -22.56 -21.82
N SER A 478 -1.93 -22.47 -21.29
CA SER A 478 -0.74 -22.94 -22.03
C SER A 478 -0.73 -24.44 -22.27
N HIS A 479 -1.33 -25.21 -21.36
CA HIS A 479 -1.42 -26.68 -21.49
C HIS A 479 -2.58 -27.10 -22.41
N GLU A 480 -3.71 -26.44 -22.33
CA GLU A 480 -4.91 -26.71 -23.13
C GLU A 480 -4.71 -26.34 -24.61
N ILE A 481 -3.86 -25.33 -24.89
CA ILE A 481 -3.52 -24.95 -26.28
C ILE A 481 -2.47 -25.89 -26.89
N ARG A 482 -1.62 -26.47 -26.06
CA ARG A 482 -0.58 -27.39 -26.50
C ARG A 482 -1.14 -28.76 -26.91
N THR A 483 -2.19 -29.22 -26.24
CA THR A 483 -2.77 -30.56 -26.41
C THR A 483 -3.47 -30.76 -27.78
N PRO A 484 -4.29 -29.81 -28.28
CA PRO A 484 -4.90 -29.98 -29.60
C PRO A 484 -3.92 -29.75 -30.76
N MET A 485 -2.83 -28.96 -30.55
CA MET A 485 -1.85 -28.75 -31.65
C MET A 485 -0.93 -29.93 -31.87
N ASN A 486 -0.64 -30.74 -30.87
CA ASN A 486 0.13 -31.98 -31.05
C ASN A 486 -0.69 -33.10 -31.65
N GLY A 487 -2.00 -32.99 -31.73
CA GLY A 487 -2.90 -33.95 -32.35
C GLY A 487 -3.14 -33.73 -33.86
N VAL A 488 -2.65 -32.61 -34.40
CA VAL A 488 -2.83 -32.27 -35.85
C VAL A 488 -1.53 -32.44 -36.66
N LEU A 489 -0.40 -32.65 -35.98
CA LEU A 489 0.95 -32.84 -36.60
C LEU A 489 1.53 -34.23 -36.42
N GLY A 490 0.69 -35.22 -36.02
CA GLY A 490 1.07 -36.62 -35.98
C GLY A 490 0.24 -37.46 -36.91
#